data_bad182a55926df52167a5f236e52684c
#
_entry.id   bad182a55926df52167a5f236e52684c
#
_cell.length_a   1.000
_cell.length_b   1.000
_cell.length_c   1.000
_cell.angle_alpha   90.00
_cell.angle_beta   90.00
_cell.angle_gamma   90.00
#
_symmetry.space_group_name_H-M   'P 1'
#
loop_
_entity.id
_entity.type
_entity.pdbx_description
1 polymer ?
#
loop_
_entity_poly.entity_id
_entity_poly.type
_entity_poly.pdbx_seq_one_letter_code
_entity_poly.pdbx_strand_id
1 'polypeptide(L)'
;MPPWTKILVGLAVALLAGWLHHGPYGGGERFVNALEARAQLRLKSAQLPNVTAAMHREPLARIVLLRGEADSFQKEGLDDYPGINERMETIPGVSGIRWNDENKRVMPLILETLLLCALAFGIGLGIGRYLFTRRKRTSYLD
;
A
#
# COMPACT_ATOMS: atom_id res chain seq x y z
N MET A 1 -18.16 5.18 31.70
CA MET A 1 -17.71 4.22 30.65
C MET A 1 -16.37 3.63 31.05
N PRO A 2 -16.20 2.31 31.03
CA PRO A 2 -14.92 1.67 31.36
C PRO A 2 -13.83 2.08 30.35
N PRO A 3 -12.55 2.08 30.73
CA PRO A 3 -11.45 2.59 29.88
C PRO A 3 -11.31 1.84 28.54
N TRP A 4 -11.59 0.55 28.52
CA TRP A 4 -11.52 -0.26 27.32
C TRP A 4 -12.56 0.14 26.25
N THR A 5 -13.77 0.61 26.68
CA THR A 5 -14.81 1.09 25.74
C THR A 5 -14.34 2.32 24.98
N LYS A 6 -13.61 3.25 25.65
CA LYS A 6 -13.03 4.43 24.99
C LYS A 6 -12.00 4.04 23.95
N ILE A 7 -11.19 3.02 24.23
CA ILE A 7 -10.19 2.50 23.30
C ILE A 7 -10.86 1.87 22.08
N LEU A 8 -11.90 1.05 22.28
CA LEU A 8 -12.64 0.44 21.18
C LEU A 8 -13.34 1.48 20.31
N VAL A 9 -13.96 2.48 20.90
CA VAL A 9 -14.59 3.58 20.15
C VAL A 9 -13.54 4.34 19.33
N GLY A 10 -12.40 4.67 19.92
CA GLY A 10 -11.30 5.34 19.21
C GLY A 10 -10.76 4.51 18.04
N LEU A 11 -10.59 3.20 18.23
CA LEU A 11 -10.17 2.30 17.17
C LEU A 11 -11.22 2.23 16.05
N ALA A 12 -12.49 2.09 16.40
CA ALA A 12 -13.60 2.05 15.43
C ALA A 12 -13.65 3.33 14.58
N VAL A 13 -13.46 4.50 15.19
CA VAL A 13 -13.40 5.79 14.48
C VAL A 13 -12.19 5.84 13.54
N ALA A 14 -11.02 5.39 13.99
CA ALA A 14 -9.82 5.36 13.15
C ALA A 14 -9.98 4.45 11.92
N LEU A 15 -10.55 3.25 12.12
CA LEU A 15 -10.83 2.31 11.03
C LEU A 15 -11.90 2.85 10.07
N LEU A 16 -12.97 3.46 10.61
CA LEU A 16 -14.00 4.08 9.79
C LEU A 16 -13.43 5.22 8.93
N ALA A 17 -12.58 6.07 9.50
CA ALA A 17 -11.91 7.13 8.76
C ALA A 17 -11.01 6.57 7.62
N GLY A 18 -10.25 5.52 7.90
CA GLY A 18 -9.45 4.83 6.88
C GLY A 18 -10.31 4.24 5.76
N TRP A 19 -11.40 3.58 6.11
CA TRP A 19 -12.34 3.02 5.14
C TRP A 19 -13.01 4.10 4.27
N LEU A 20 -13.49 5.19 4.87
CA LEU A 20 -14.09 6.31 4.15
C LEU A 20 -13.08 6.95 3.18
N HIS A 21 -11.84 7.19 3.64
CA HIS A 21 -10.80 7.77 2.80
C HIS A 21 -10.44 6.86 1.62
N HIS A 22 -10.31 5.56 1.87
CA HIS A 22 -9.93 4.59 0.84
C HIS A 22 -11.01 4.42 -0.23
N GLY A 23 -12.27 4.15 0.18
CA GLY A 23 -13.39 3.86 -0.70
C GLY A 23 -14.16 5.12 -1.13
N PRO A 24 -15.13 5.62 -0.32
CA PRO A 24 -16.05 6.69 -0.72
C PRO A 24 -15.38 7.98 -1.19
N TYR A 25 -14.25 8.35 -0.60
CA TYR A 25 -13.47 9.53 -1.04
C TYR A 25 -12.49 9.23 -2.18
N GLY A 26 -12.45 8.00 -2.69
CA GLY A 26 -11.64 7.59 -3.84
C GLY A 26 -10.12 7.67 -3.63
N GLY A 27 -9.67 7.66 -2.39
CA GLY A 27 -8.23 7.72 -2.05
C GLY A 27 -7.47 6.52 -2.60
N GLY A 28 -8.05 5.31 -2.48
CA GLY A 28 -7.47 4.08 -3.01
C GLY A 28 -7.33 4.10 -4.52
N GLU A 29 -8.36 4.51 -5.25
CA GLU A 29 -8.33 4.58 -6.72
C GLU A 29 -7.32 5.63 -7.22
N ARG A 30 -7.30 6.81 -6.61
CA ARG A 30 -6.33 7.86 -6.98
C ARG A 30 -4.90 7.39 -6.80
N PHE A 31 -4.62 6.65 -5.73
CA PHE A 31 -3.30 6.09 -5.48
C PHE A 31 -2.93 5.05 -6.54
N VAL A 32 -3.83 4.11 -6.85
CA VAL A 32 -3.59 3.07 -7.87
C VAL A 32 -3.46 3.69 -9.26
N ASN A 33 -4.25 4.70 -9.61
CA ASN A 33 -4.13 5.42 -10.88
C ASN A 33 -2.76 6.12 -11.01
N ALA A 34 -2.24 6.70 -9.94
CA ALA A 34 -0.91 7.31 -9.94
C ALA A 34 0.20 6.27 -10.14
N LEU A 35 0.06 5.07 -9.55
CA LEU A 35 1.00 3.96 -9.78
C LEU A 35 0.93 3.46 -11.22
N GLU A 36 -0.27 3.31 -11.78
CA GLU A 36 -0.48 2.89 -13.17
C GLU A 36 0.19 3.85 -14.17
N ALA A 37 0.02 5.16 -13.96
CA ALA A 37 0.69 6.15 -14.81
C ALA A 37 2.22 6.02 -14.76
N ARG A 38 2.80 5.76 -13.58
CA ARG A 38 4.25 5.52 -13.43
C ARG A 38 4.67 4.22 -14.12
N ALA A 39 3.90 3.14 -13.97
CA ALA A 39 4.17 1.86 -14.62
C ALA A 39 4.16 2.00 -16.15
N GLN A 40 3.18 2.71 -16.70
CA GLN A 40 3.10 2.98 -18.14
C GLN A 40 4.27 3.81 -18.66
N LEU A 41 4.74 4.81 -17.89
CA LEU A 41 5.94 5.58 -18.25
C LEU A 41 7.19 4.69 -18.27
N ARG A 42 7.35 3.80 -17.29
CA ARG A 42 8.46 2.84 -17.25
C ARG A 42 8.40 1.86 -18.42
N LEU A 43 7.20 1.36 -18.76
CA LEU A 43 7.01 0.48 -19.88
C LEU A 43 7.39 1.15 -21.21
N LYS A 44 6.99 2.39 -21.43
CA LYS A 44 7.36 3.18 -22.61
C LYS A 44 8.88 3.32 -22.74
N SER A 45 9.59 3.54 -21.62
CA SER A 45 11.05 3.64 -21.63
C SER A 45 11.74 2.31 -21.90
N ALA A 46 11.08 1.19 -21.70
CA ALA A 46 11.58 -0.15 -22.00
C ALA A 46 11.40 -0.54 -23.48
N GLN A 47 10.69 0.25 -24.29
CA GLN A 47 10.45 0.01 -25.71
C GLN A 47 9.86 -1.38 -26.02
N LEU A 48 8.90 -1.84 -25.21
CA LEU A 48 8.18 -3.10 -25.37
C LEU A 48 6.78 -2.84 -25.95
N PRO A 49 6.61 -2.73 -27.27
CA PRO A 49 5.33 -2.32 -27.87
C PRO A 49 4.23 -3.37 -27.70
N ASN A 50 4.57 -4.64 -27.54
CA ASN A 50 3.62 -5.75 -27.40
C ASN A 50 3.23 -6.03 -25.94
N VAL A 51 3.73 -5.22 -24.99
CA VAL A 51 3.43 -5.37 -23.56
C VAL A 51 2.58 -4.20 -23.10
N THR A 52 1.58 -4.48 -22.29
CA THR A 52 0.75 -3.48 -21.61
C THR A 52 0.89 -3.59 -20.12
N ALA A 53 0.88 -2.46 -19.41
CA ALA A 53 0.91 -2.40 -17.97
C ALA A 53 -0.38 -1.79 -17.44
N ALA A 54 -1.01 -2.47 -16.49
CA ALA A 54 -2.18 -2.01 -15.77
C ALA A 54 -2.02 -2.34 -14.29
N MET A 55 -2.81 -1.72 -13.42
CA MET A 55 -2.85 -2.10 -12.01
C MET A 55 -3.97 -3.09 -11.73
N HIS A 56 -3.76 -3.97 -10.74
CA HIS A 56 -4.79 -4.90 -10.29
C HIS A 56 -5.94 -4.14 -9.61
N ARG A 57 -7.19 -4.32 -10.09
CA ARG A 57 -8.34 -3.52 -9.65
C ARG A 57 -9.39 -4.30 -8.85
N GLU A 58 -9.44 -5.62 -8.96
CA GLU A 58 -10.45 -6.46 -8.29
C GLU A 58 -9.79 -7.61 -7.50
N PRO A 59 -9.49 -7.38 -6.22
CA PRO A 59 -9.57 -6.14 -5.43
C PRO A 59 -8.46 -5.15 -5.79
N LEU A 60 -8.70 -3.83 -5.55
CA LEU A 60 -7.65 -2.81 -5.69
C LEU A 60 -6.39 -3.23 -4.93
N ALA A 61 -5.24 -3.29 -5.63
CA ALA A 61 -3.97 -3.71 -5.05
C ALA A 61 -2.78 -3.01 -5.70
N ARG A 62 -1.64 -3.03 -5.02
CA ARG A 62 -0.38 -2.43 -5.47
C ARG A 62 0.43 -3.38 -6.37
N ILE A 63 -0.27 -4.15 -7.21
CA ILE A 63 0.31 -5.13 -8.12
C ILE A 63 0.18 -4.63 -9.55
N VAL A 64 1.30 -4.62 -10.27
CA VAL A 64 1.34 -4.32 -11.70
C VAL A 64 1.01 -5.61 -12.46
N LEU A 65 0.01 -5.54 -13.34
CA LEU A 65 -0.32 -6.59 -14.30
C LEU A 65 0.33 -6.27 -15.64
N LEU A 66 1.26 -7.10 -16.06
CA LEU A 66 1.87 -7.06 -17.37
C LEU A 66 1.19 -8.07 -18.29
N ARG A 67 0.70 -7.62 -19.42
CA ARG A 67 0.04 -8.46 -20.42
C ARG A 67 0.74 -8.31 -21.76
N GLY A 68 0.95 -9.42 -22.43
CA GLY A 68 1.61 -9.48 -23.72
C GLY A 68 2.71 -10.51 -23.77
N GLU A 69 3.45 -10.51 -24.87
CA GLU A 69 4.57 -11.41 -25.07
C GLU A 69 5.90 -10.66 -24.86
N ALA A 70 6.73 -11.22 -24.01
CA ALA A 70 8.10 -10.78 -23.81
C ALA A 70 8.96 -12.03 -23.57
N ASP A 71 10.17 -12.03 -24.10
CA ASP A 71 11.15 -13.10 -23.85
C ASP A 71 11.73 -13.02 -22.43
N SER A 72 12.52 -14.02 -22.05
CA SER A 72 13.13 -14.08 -20.71
C SER A 72 14.08 -12.91 -20.45
N PHE A 73 14.82 -12.47 -21.47
CA PHE A 73 15.71 -11.33 -21.38
C PHE A 73 14.94 -10.02 -21.15
N GLN A 74 13.85 -9.81 -21.89
CA GLN A 74 12.99 -8.64 -21.70
C GLN A 74 12.32 -8.62 -20.34
N LYS A 75 11.95 -9.79 -19.80
CA LYS A 75 11.31 -9.91 -18.48
C LYS A 75 12.29 -9.71 -17.33
N GLU A 76 13.39 -10.44 -17.35
CA GLU A 76 14.32 -10.55 -16.22
C GLU A 76 15.55 -9.68 -16.37
N GLY A 77 15.92 -9.34 -17.62
CA GLY A 77 17.17 -8.63 -17.91
C GLY A 77 18.37 -9.58 -18.04
N LEU A 78 19.55 -9.03 -18.14
CA LEU A 78 20.82 -9.75 -18.17
C LEU A 78 21.91 -8.89 -17.53
N ASP A 79 22.58 -9.43 -16.52
CA ASP A 79 23.67 -8.78 -15.78
C ASP A 79 23.31 -7.33 -15.36
N ASP A 80 23.97 -6.34 -15.96
CA ASP A 80 23.78 -4.91 -15.65
C ASP A 80 22.55 -4.27 -16.34
N TYR A 81 21.82 -5.02 -17.17
CA TYR A 81 20.66 -4.51 -17.90
C TYR A 81 19.36 -4.99 -17.25
N PRO A 82 18.67 -4.14 -16.45
CA PRO A 82 17.46 -4.54 -15.75
C PRO A 82 16.32 -4.82 -16.72
N GLY A 83 15.65 -5.96 -16.53
CA GLY A 83 14.45 -6.34 -17.26
C GLY A 83 13.23 -5.51 -16.82
N ILE A 84 12.10 -5.75 -17.49
CA ILE A 84 10.88 -5.01 -17.19
C ILE A 84 10.37 -5.31 -15.77
N ASN A 85 10.57 -6.52 -15.25
CA ASN A 85 10.20 -6.91 -13.90
C ASN A 85 10.89 -6.00 -12.87
N GLU A 86 12.21 -5.93 -12.90
CA GLU A 86 12.99 -5.12 -11.98
C GLU A 86 12.63 -3.63 -12.10
N ARG A 87 12.45 -3.13 -13.34
CA ARG A 87 12.03 -1.73 -13.57
C ARG A 87 10.67 -1.40 -12.96
N MET A 88 9.74 -2.36 -12.91
CA MET A 88 8.44 -2.17 -12.28
C MET A 88 8.52 -2.28 -10.76
N GLU A 89 9.35 -3.19 -10.21
CA GLU A 89 9.56 -3.34 -8.77
C GLU A 89 10.20 -2.11 -8.13
N THR A 90 11.05 -1.41 -8.88
CA THR A 90 11.67 -0.15 -8.40
C THR A 90 10.70 1.03 -8.33
N ILE A 91 9.44 0.90 -8.79
CA ILE A 91 8.44 1.96 -8.67
C ILE A 91 7.98 2.06 -7.20
N PRO A 92 8.20 3.20 -6.51
CA PRO A 92 7.78 3.35 -5.13
C PRO A 92 6.26 3.18 -4.98
N GLY A 93 5.87 2.22 -4.14
CA GLY A 93 4.46 1.90 -3.89
C GLY A 93 3.97 0.63 -4.59
N VAL A 94 4.67 0.09 -5.56
CA VAL A 94 4.39 -1.24 -6.12
C VAL A 94 4.81 -2.31 -5.13
N SER A 95 3.99 -3.35 -4.95
CA SER A 95 4.26 -4.48 -4.04
C SER A 95 4.55 -5.78 -4.78
N GLY A 96 4.37 -5.82 -6.09
CA GLY A 96 4.66 -6.99 -6.90
C GLY A 96 4.19 -6.84 -8.34
N ILE A 97 4.61 -7.80 -9.15
CA ILE A 97 4.30 -7.88 -10.58
C ILE A 97 3.65 -9.21 -10.89
N ARG A 98 2.81 -9.23 -11.90
CA ARG A 98 2.21 -10.44 -12.46
C ARG A 98 2.17 -10.37 -13.97
N TRP A 99 2.32 -11.52 -14.60
CA TRP A 99 2.18 -11.70 -16.03
C TRP A 99 0.89 -12.45 -16.36
N ASN A 100 0.17 -11.99 -17.38
CA ASN A 100 -0.95 -12.70 -17.99
C ASN A 100 -1.97 -13.26 -16.98
N ASP A 101 -2.41 -12.44 -16.02
CA ASP A 101 -3.45 -12.77 -15.04
C ASP A 101 -3.16 -14.04 -14.18
N GLU A 102 -1.92 -14.28 -13.82
CA GLU A 102 -1.56 -15.34 -12.88
C GLU A 102 -2.44 -15.27 -11.62
N ASN A 103 -3.16 -16.37 -11.34
CA ASN A 103 -4.15 -16.43 -10.26
C ASN A 103 -3.48 -16.69 -8.90
N LYS A 104 -2.76 -15.70 -8.37
CA LYS A 104 -2.18 -15.73 -7.02
C LYS A 104 -3.01 -14.83 -6.09
N ARG A 105 -3.08 -15.19 -4.81
CA ARG A 105 -3.77 -14.37 -3.79
C ARG A 105 -3.20 -12.95 -3.77
N VAL A 106 -4.08 -11.97 -3.81
CA VAL A 106 -3.74 -10.55 -3.77
C VAL A 106 -4.15 -9.98 -2.42
N MET A 107 -3.26 -9.23 -1.80
CA MET A 107 -3.63 -8.46 -0.60
C MET A 107 -4.35 -7.18 -1.02
N PRO A 108 -5.63 -6.99 -0.63
CA PRO A 108 -6.36 -5.78 -0.97
C PRO A 108 -5.74 -4.54 -0.34
N LEU A 109 -5.65 -3.45 -1.09
CA LEU A 109 -5.12 -2.18 -0.61
C LEU A 109 -5.90 -1.62 0.61
N ILE A 110 -7.20 -1.88 0.66
CA ILE A 110 -8.03 -1.51 1.82
C ILE A 110 -7.56 -2.19 3.10
N LEU A 111 -7.17 -3.47 3.04
CA LEU A 111 -6.69 -4.21 4.20
C LEU A 111 -5.37 -3.63 4.72
N GLU A 112 -4.45 -3.27 3.81
CA GLU A 112 -3.21 -2.58 4.18
C GLU A 112 -3.51 -1.24 4.86
N THR A 113 -4.45 -0.45 4.32
CA THR A 113 -4.85 0.84 4.90
C THR A 113 -5.41 0.67 6.30
N LEU A 114 -6.31 -0.30 6.52
CA LEU A 114 -6.90 -0.57 7.83
C LEU A 114 -5.87 -1.07 8.85
N LEU A 115 -4.92 -1.91 8.43
CA LEU A 115 -3.81 -2.35 9.28
C LEU A 115 -2.93 -1.17 9.71
N LEU A 116 -2.59 -0.28 8.79
CA LEU A 116 -1.82 0.93 9.10
C LEU A 116 -2.57 1.85 10.07
N CYS A 117 -3.88 2.03 9.89
CA CYS A 117 -4.71 2.80 10.82
C CYS A 117 -4.72 2.19 12.23
N ALA A 118 -4.85 0.86 12.34
CA ALA A 118 -4.82 0.15 13.61
C ALA A 118 -3.45 0.27 14.31
N LEU A 119 -2.36 0.12 13.55
CA LEU A 119 -0.99 0.29 14.07
C LEU A 119 -0.75 1.72 14.54
N ALA A 120 -1.09 2.73 13.74
CA ALA A 120 -0.95 4.13 14.11
C ALA A 120 -1.74 4.48 15.37
N PHE A 121 -2.97 3.96 15.49
CA PHE A 121 -3.78 4.10 16.70
C PHE A 121 -3.10 3.47 17.92
N GLY A 122 -2.57 2.24 17.80
CA GLY A 122 -1.86 1.55 18.87
C GLY A 122 -0.61 2.32 19.34
N ILE A 123 0.20 2.81 18.40
CA ILE A 123 1.37 3.64 18.68
C ILE A 123 0.95 4.92 19.40
N GLY A 124 -0.09 5.61 18.93
CA GLY A 124 -0.63 6.81 19.54
C GLY A 124 -1.09 6.60 20.98
N LEU A 125 -1.75 5.47 21.27
CA LEU A 125 -2.12 5.08 22.64
C LEU A 125 -0.90 4.84 23.52
N GLY A 126 0.12 4.16 23.00
CA GLY A 126 1.37 3.89 23.74
C GLY A 126 2.08 5.18 24.13
N ILE A 127 2.26 6.09 23.18
CA ILE A 127 2.87 7.41 23.39
C ILE A 127 2.04 8.22 24.40
N GLY A 128 0.72 8.27 24.21
CA GLY A 128 -0.18 8.99 25.12
C GLY A 128 -0.05 8.48 26.57
N ARG A 129 -0.10 7.15 26.77
CA ARG A 129 0.08 6.54 28.10
C ARG A 129 1.42 6.90 28.71
N TYR A 130 2.50 6.83 27.95
CA TYR A 130 3.86 7.16 28.41
C TYR A 130 3.96 8.62 28.88
N LEU A 131 3.48 9.57 28.09
CA LEU A 131 3.53 10.99 28.42
C LEU A 131 2.67 11.35 29.64
N PHE A 132 1.46 10.79 29.74
CA PHE A 132 0.56 11.04 30.88
C PHE A 132 1.07 10.40 32.17
N THR A 133 1.76 9.26 32.09
CA THR A 133 2.35 8.62 33.28
C THR A 133 3.54 9.43 33.82
N ARG A 134 4.35 10.02 32.96
CA ARG A 134 5.45 10.92 33.37
C ARG A 134 4.94 12.18 34.08
N ARG A 135 3.89 12.80 33.58
CA ARG A 135 3.32 14.01 34.16
C ARG A 135 2.82 13.83 35.61
N LYS A 136 2.27 12.67 35.93
CA LYS A 136 1.85 12.36 37.31
C LYS A 136 3.01 12.21 38.29
N ARG A 137 4.19 11.76 37.85
CA ARG A 137 5.36 11.61 38.72
C ARG A 137 6.00 12.94 39.15
N THR A 138 5.99 13.94 38.28
CA THR A 138 6.56 15.26 38.60
C THR A 138 5.67 16.08 39.53
N SER A 139 4.37 15.84 39.57
CA SER A 139 3.41 16.57 40.43
C SER A 139 3.39 16.10 41.90
N TYR A 140 4.14 15.05 42.26
CA TYR A 140 4.26 14.57 43.66
C TYR A 140 5.57 15.00 44.32
N LEU A 141 6.41 15.80 43.64
CA LEU A 141 7.73 16.23 44.14
C LEU A 141 7.78 17.76 44.41
N ASP A 142 6.68 18.48 44.16
CA ASP A 142 6.43 19.88 44.54
C ASP A 142 5.44 19.91 45.71
#